data_31a020a6736c8bc292da06426b3a7922
#
_entry.id   31a020a6736c8bc292da06426b3a7922
#
_cell.length_a   1.000
_cell.length_b   1.000
_cell.length_c   1.000
_cell.angle_alpha   90.00
_cell.angle_beta   90.00
_cell.angle_gamma   90.00
#
_symmetry.space_group_name_H-M   'P 1'
#
loop_
_entity.id
_entity.type
_entity.pdbx_description
1 polymer ?
#
loop_
_entity_poly.entity_id
_entity_poly.type
_entity_poly.pdbx_seq_one_letter_code
_entity_poly.pdbx_strand_id
1 'polypeptide(L)'
;MSIVCGDVALTENYRIENDVKLVPVRAVAEALGLTTSYEEVGNARNVTVESDTFAVHMTEGLDSIYGVTKLEDAVGMTAPRSYGAAPYIENPGTTWAPASLFEMLGVTITDADGVLTFQLEE
;
A
#
# COMPACT_ATOMS: atom_id res chain seq x y z
N MET A 1 -12.68 -6.20 13.37
CA MET A 1 -11.59 -5.64 12.53
C MET A 1 -12.19 -5.03 11.28
N SER A 2 -11.84 -3.79 11.01
CA SER A 2 -12.35 -3.10 9.84
C SER A 2 -11.34 -2.07 9.33
N ILE A 3 -11.56 -1.59 8.09
CA ILE A 3 -10.71 -0.60 7.44
C ILE A 3 -11.58 0.58 7.03
N VAL A 4 -11.15 1.78 7.39
CA VAL A 4 -11.83 3.02 7.00
C VAL A 4 -10.81 3.92 6.30
N CYS A 5 -11.18 4.45 5.15
CA CYS A 5 -10.34 5.35 4.36
C CYS A 5 -11.07 6.69 4.21
N GLY A 6 -10.62 7.70 4.96
CA GLY A 6 -11.36 8.95 5.03
C GLY A 6 -12.77 8.71 5.55
N ASP A 7 -13.77 8.99 4.73
CA ASP A 7 -15.18 8.77 5.10
C ASP A 7 -15.75 7.46 4.55
N VAL A 8 -14.89 6.63 3.95
CA VAL A 8 -15.33 5.39 3.30
C VAL A 8 -14.95 4.18 4.14
N ALA A 9 -15.95 3.40 4.54
CA ALA A 9 -15.71 2.13 5.22
C ALA A 9 -15.62 1.03 4.17
N LEU A 10 -14.52 0.27 4.18
CA LEU A 10 -14.34 -0.83 3.23
C LEU A 10 -15.11 -2.06 3.69
N THR A 11 -15.49 -2.89 2.73
CA THR A 11 -16.16 -4.16 3.03
C THR A 11 -15.15 -5.24 3.44
N GLU A 12 -13.89 -5.08 3.02
CA GLU A 12 -12.82 -6.02 3.39
C GLU A 12 -12.17 -5.61 4.70
N ASN A 13 -11.71 -6.61 5.45
CA ASN A 13 -10.97 -6.39 6.68
C ASN A 13 -9.48 -6.51 6.41
N TYR A 14 -8.66 -5.96 7.31
CA TYR A 14 -7.23 -6.21 7.25
C TYR A 14 -6.92 -7.60 7.81
N ARG A 15 -5.75 -8.10 7.45
CA ARG A 15 -5.22 -9.39 7.95
C ARG A 15 -3.97 -9.12 8.77
N ILE A 16 -3.66 -10.02 9.68
CA ILE A 16 -2.44 -9.92 10.48
C ILE A 16 -1.58 -11.14 10.21
N GLU A 17 -0.35 -10.91 9.73
CA GLU A 17 0.63 -11.97 9.49
C GLU A 17 1.97 -11.49 10.02
N ASN A 18 2.61 -12.30 10.86
CA ASN A 18 3.89 -11.95 11.50
C ASN A 18 3.83 -10.59 12.23
N ASP A 19 2.70 -10.32 12.90
CA ASP A 19 2.43 -9.05 13.59
C ASP A 19 2.35 -7.84 12.66
N VAL A 20 2.23 -8.07 11.36
CA VAL A 20 2.09 -7.01 10.36
C VAL A 20 0.66 -7.00 9.85
N LYS A 21 0.06 -5.81 9.81
CA LYS A 21 -1.30 -5.66 9.27
C LYS A 21 -1.24 -5.51 7.76
N LEU A 22 -1.90 -6.43 7.06
CA LEU A 22 -1.98 -6.42 5.60
C LEU A 22 -3.35 -5.92 5.18
N VAL A 23 -3.38 -5.12 4.12
CA VAL A 23 -4.62 -4.53 3.60
C VAL A 23 -4.75 -4.81 2.12
N PRO A 24 -6.00 -4.80 1.59
CA PRO A 24 -6.21 -4.92 0.14
C PRO A 24 -5.81 -3.59 -0.50
N VAL A 25 -4.63 -3.59 -1.12
CA VAL A 25 -3.97 -2.37 -1.61
C VAL A 25 -4.84 -1.57 -2.55
N ARG A 26 -5.44 -2.22 -3.54
CA ARG A 26 -6.25 -1.51 -4.54
C ARG A 26 -7.48 -0.85 -3.92
N ALA A 27 -8.18 -1.55 -3.04
CA ALA A 27 -9.38 -1.01 -2.40
C ALA A 27 -9.05 0.22 -1.55
N VAL A 28 -7.94 0.15 -0.78
CA VAL A 28 -7.50 1.27 0.04
C VAL A 28 -7.08 2.44 -0.85
N ALA A 29 -6.28 2.16 -1.89
CA ALA A 29 -5.81 3.20 -2.80
C ALA A 29 -6.96 3.91 -3.49
N GLU A 30 -7.91 3.18 -4.04
CA GLU A 30 -9.08 3.77 -4.72
C GLU A 30 -9.91 4.63 -3.76
N ALA A 31 -10.10 4.15 -2.54
CA ALA A 31 -10.86 4.91 -1.54
C ALA A 31 -10.15 6.21 -1.14
N LEU A 32 -8.83 6.25 -1.24
CA LEU A 32 -8.03 7.45 -0.94
C LEU A 32 -7.78 8.33 -2.16
N GLY A 33 -8.28 7.92 -3.33
CA GLY A 33 -8.05 8.67 -4.57
C GLY A 33 -6.67 8.46 -5.18
N LEU A 34 -5.98 7.40 -4.79
CA LEU A 34 -4.68 7.05 -5.34
C LEU A 34 -4.84 6.10 -6.53
N THR A 35 -3.81 6.00 -7.35
CA THR A 35 -3.82 5.15 -8.54
C THR A 35 -3.00 3.90 -8.30
N THR A 36 -3.49 2.76 -8.78
CA THR A 36 -2.74 1.51 -8.73
C THR A 36 -2.48 1.01 -10.14
N SER A 37 -1.33 0.36 -10.33
CA SER A 37 -1.00 -0.27 -11.59
C SER A 37 -0.30 -1.60 -11.33
N TYR A 38 -0.33 -2.47 -12.33
CA TYR A 38 0.23 -3.80 -12.24
C TYR A 38 1.07 -4.06 -13.48
N GLU A 39 2.25 -4.62 -13.28
CA GLU A 39 3.13 -4.99 -14.39
C GLU A 39 3.82 -6.31 -14.08
N GLU A 40 3.81 -7.22 -15.03
CA GLU A 40 4.49 -8.49 -14.91
C GLU A 40 5.74 -8.47 -15.78
N VAL A 41 6.91 -8.64 -15.14
CA VAL A 41 8.19 -8.64 -15.83
C VAL A 41 8.88 -9.97 -15.52
N GLY A 42 9.03 -10.82 -16.54
CA GLY A 42 9.53 -12.15 -16.32
C GLY A 42 8.62 -12.94 -15.40
N ASN A 43 9.14 -13.42 -14.28
CA ASN A 43 8.35 -14.13 -13.27
C ASN A 43 7.95 -13.24 -12.09
N ALA A 44 8.26 -11.94 -12.17
CA ALA A 44 7.96 -11.01 -11.08
C ALA A 44 6.68 -10.26 -11.36
N ARG A 45 5.79 -10.21 -10.36
CA ARG A 45 4.56 -9.43 -10.42
C ARG A 45 4.75 -8.18 -9.58
N ASN A 46 4.74 -7.04 -10.24
CA ASN A 46 4.99 -5.74 -9.60
C ASN A 46 3.71 -4.93 -9.50
N VAL A 47 3.50 -4.33 -8.34
CA VAL A 47 2.35 -3.47 -8.10
C VAL A 47 2.88 -2.09 -7.69
N THR A 48 2.29 -1.05 -8.26
CA THR A 48 2.64 0.32 -7.96
C THR A 48 1.41 1.06 -7.45
N VAL A 49 1.59 1.80 -6.35
CA VAL A 49 0.56 2.69 -5.82
C VAL A 49 1.13 4.10 -5.88
N GLU A 50 0.41 5.03 -6.52
CA GLU A 50 0.96 6.36 -6.72
C GLU A 50 -0.04 7.48 -6.48
N SER A 51 0.50 8.61 -6.00
CA SER A 51 -0.19 9.89 -5.94
C SER A 51 0.35 10.76 -7.07
N ASP A 52 0.00 12.05 -7.08
CA ASP A 52 0.50 12.99 -8.08
C ASP A 52 1.99 13.27 -7.93
N THR A 53 2.56 13.04 -6.75
CA THR A 53 3.94 13.43 -6.44
C THR A 53 4.86 12.28 -6.07
N PHE A 54 4.32 11.12 -5.78
CA PHE A 54 5.13 10.00 -5.27
C PHE A 54 4.55 8.66 -5.71
N ALA A 55 5.42 7.69 -5.93
CA ALA A 55 5.04 6.33 -6.31
C ALA A 55 5.70 5.31 -5.38
N VAL A 56 4.94 4.32 -4.93
CA VAL A 56 5.46 3.23 -4.10
C VAL A 56 5.42 1.95 -4.91
N HIS A 57 6.55 1.27 -5.00
CA HIS A 57 6.72 0.05 -5.78
C HIS A 57 6.90 -1.17 -4.88
N MET A 58 6.20 -2.25 -5.22
CA MET A 58 6.30 -3.51 -4.49
C MET A 58 6.26 -4.68 -5.46
N THR A 59 6.88 -5.79 -5.05
CA THR A 59 6.91 -7.02 -5.84
C THR A 59 6.31 -8.16 -5.00
N GLU A 60 5.44 -8.94 -5.61
CA GLU A 60 4.83 -10.08 -4.93
C GLU A 60 5.91 -11.05 -4.42
N GLY A 61 5.78 -11.45 -3.17
CA GLY A 61 6.68 -12.40 -2.55
C GLY A 61 7.99 -11.82 -2.03
N LEU A 62 8.17 -10.50 -2.17
CA LEU A 62 9.40 -9.84 -1.74
C LEU A 62 9.10 -8.78 -0.69
N ASP A 63 9.63 -8.98 0.51
CA ASP A 63 9.48 -8.00 1.60
C ASP A 63 10.52 -6.89 1.45
N SER A 64 10.34 -6.10 0.38
CA SER A 64 11.22 -4.98 0.06
C SER A 64 10.40 -3.99 -0.75
N ILE A 65 9.98 -2.91 -0.10
CA ILE A 65 9.09 -1.92 -0.69
C ILE A 65 9.79 -0.56 -0.68
N TYR A 66 9.78 0.12 -1.81
CA TYR A 66 10.45 1.42 -1.92
C TYR A 66 9.56 2.44 -2.63
N GLY A 67 9.87 3.72 -2.44
CA GLY A 67 9.14 4.81 -3.06
C GLY A 67 10.04 5.69 -3.90
N VAL A 68 9.47 6.31 -4.93
CA VAL A 68 10.18 7.19 -5.86
C VAL A 68 9.38 8.47 -6.03
N THR A 69 10.04 9.63 -5.93
CA THR A 69 9.38 10.91 -6.20
C THR A 69 9.09 11.07 -7.69
N LYS A 70 7.96 11.69 -7.99
CA LYS A 70 7.54 12.00 -9.36
C LYS A 70 7.78 13.46 -9.72
N LEU A 71 8.31 14.26 -8.80
CA LEU A 71 8.58 15.68 -9.05
C LEU A 71 9.76 15.84 -10.00
N GLU A 72 9.60 16.70 -11.00
CA GLU A 72 10.60 16.88 -12.06
C GLU A 72 11.97 17.32 -11.55
N ASP A 73 11.99 18.24 -10.61
CA ASP A 73 13.24 18.82 -10.12
C ASP A 73 13.78 18.10 -8.88
N ALA A 74 13.15 17.01 -8.50
CA ALA A 74 13.56 16.25 -7.33
C ALA A 74 14.04 14.87 -7.75
N VAL A 75 15.18 14.46 -7.21
CA VAL A 75 15.69 13.10 -7.39
C VAL A 75 15.64 12.45 -6.03
N GLY A 76 14.80 11.44 -5.90
CA GLY A 76 14.69 10.78 -4.61
C GLY A 76 14.03 9.42 -4.73
N MET A 77 14.69 8.47 -4.11
CA MET A 77 14.15 7.12 -3.96
C MET A 77 14.44 6.70 -2.53
N THR A 78 13.40 6.22 -1.85
CA THR A 78 13.62 5.72 -0.49
C THR A 78 14.38 4.40 -0.56
N ALA A 79 15.18 4.12 0.45
CA ALA A 79 15.80 2.80 0.54
C ALA A 79 14.68 1.76 0.70
N PRO A 80 14.84 0.57 0.10
CA PRO A 80 13.86 -0.49 0.27
C PRO A 80 13.68 -0.83 1.75
N ARG A 81 12.42 -1.02 2.16
CA ARG A 81 12.07 -1.33 3.54
C ARG A 81 11.44 -2.70 3.63
N SER A 82 11.79 -3.43 4.69
CA SER A 82 11.15 -4.68 5.04
C SER A 82 10.16 -4.41 6.16
N TYR A 83 8.90 -4.84 5.97
CA TYR A 83 7.85 -4.60 6.95
C TYR A 83 7.53 -5.83 7.80
N GLY A 84 8.15 -6.95 7.49
CA GLY A 84 7.94 -8.21 8.20
C GLY A 84 7.02 -9.19 7.50
N ALA A 85 6.41 -8.78 6.39
CA ALA A 85 5.57 -9.64 5.58
C ALA A 85 5.63 -9.18 4.13
N ALA A 86 5.76 -10.11 3.21
CA ALA A 86 5.85 -9.81 1.79
C ALA A 86 4.45 -9.59 1.18
N PRO A 87 4.31 -8.67 0.21
CA PRO A 87 3.06 -8.55 -0.53
C PRO A 87 2.74 -9.86 -1.25
N TYR A 88 1.46 -10.16 -1.39
CA TYR A 88 1.04 -11.30 -2.19
C TYR A 88 -0.27 -11.00 -2.90
N ILE A 89 -0.53 -11.73 -3.97
CA ILE A 89 -1.73 -11.56 -4.78
C ILE A 89 -2.59 -12.80 -4.61
N GLU A 90 -3.84 -12.58 -4.19
CA GLU A 90 -4.80 -13.65 -3.96
C GLU A 90 -5.89 -13.61 -5.02
N ASN A 91 -6.35 -14.74 -5.49
CA ASN A 91 -7.45 -14.80 -6.45
C ASN A 91 -8.69 -14.08 -5.88
N PRO A 92 -9.40 -13.31 -6.71
CA PRO A 92 -9.25 -13.16 -8.16
C PRO A 92 -8.29 -12.03 -8.62
N GLY A 93 -7.42 -11.55 -7.79
CA GLY A 93 -6.45 -10.52 -8.16
C GLY A 93 -6.31 -9.42 -7.12
N THR A 94 -6.59 -9.73 -5.86
CA THR A 94 -6.43 -8.80 -4.75
C THR A 94 -5.01 -8.83 -4.24
N THR A 95 -4.34 -7.68 -4.23
CA THR A 95 -3.00 -7.55 -3.68
C THR A 95 -3.09 -7.20 -2.19
N TRP A 96 -2.46 -8.01 -1.36
CA TRP A 96 -2.36 -7.80 0.06
C TRP A 96 -0.94 -7.37 0.40
N ALA A 97 -0.80 -6.28 1.11
CA ALA A 97 0.52 -5.74 1.45
C ALA A 97 0.46 -5.00 2.78
N PRO A 98 1.63 -4.80 3.44
CA PRO A 98 1.67 -4.08 4.71
C PRO A 98 1.04 -2.70 4.61
N ALA A 99 0.15 -2.39 5.55
CA ALA A 99 -0.56 -1.10 5.56
C ALA A 99 0.40 0.09 5.63
N SER A 100 1.52 -0.08 6.31
CA SER A 100 2.48 0.99 6.51
C SER A 100 3.09 1.55 5.22
N LEU A 101 2.97 0.84 4.10
CA LEU A 101 3.49 1.36 2.83
C LEU A 101 2.83 2.68 2.44
N PHE A 102 1.58 2.88 2.85
CA PHE A 102 0.84 4.09 2.52
C PHE A 102 1.39 5.33 3.22
N GLU A 103 2.16 5.16 4.28
CA GLU A 103 2.79 6.30 4.95
C GLU A 103 3.73 7.06 4.03
N MET A 104 4.37 6.36 3.09
CA MET A 104 5.24 7.00 2.10
C MET A 104 4.48 7.93 1.16
N LEU A 105 3.16 7.74 1.06
CA LEU A 105 2.30 8.53 0.17
C LEU A 105 1.63 9.70 0.92
N GLY A 106 2.04 9.96 2.15
CA GLY A 106 1.46 11.04 2.94
C GLY A 106 0.16 10.65 3.63
N VAL A 107 -0.05 9.36 3.83
CA VAL A 107 -1.26 8.85 4.49
C VAL A 107 -0.97 8.64 5.96
N THR A 108 -1.84 9.16 6.82
CA THR A 108 -1.79 8.90 8.25
C THR A 108 -2.60 7.65 8.55
N ILE A 109 -2.01 6.72 9.30
CA ILE A 109 -2.66 5.46 9.66
C ILE A 109 -2.87 5.43 11.17
N THR A 110 -4.11 5.21 11.57
CA THR A 110 -4.49 5.10 12.99
C THR A 110 -5.09 3.72 13.23
N ASP A 111 -4.64 3.06 14.28
CA ASP A 111 -5.13 1.74 14.67
C ASP A 111 -5.73 1.84 16.06
N ALA A 112 -7.04 1.74 16.15
CA ALA A 112 -7.76 1.84 17.43
C ALA A 112 -8.98 0.93 17.43
N ASP A 113 -9.15 0.16 18.48
CA ASP A 113 -10.33 -0.70 18.70
C ASP A 113 -10.64 -1.64 17.53
N GLY A 114 -9.61 -2.17 16.88
CA GLY A 114 -9.79 -3.06 15.74
C GLY A 114 -10.14 -2.37 14.43
N VAL A 115 -10.09 -1.04 14.42
CA VAL A 115 -10.35 -0.25 13.20
C VAL A 115 -9.06 0.39 12.72
N LEU A 116 -8.71 0.11 11.48
CA LEU A 116 -7.53 0.69 10.83
C LEU A 116 -8.03 1.84 9.95
N THR A 117 -7.64 3.05 10.31
CA THR A 117 -8.10 4.26 9.61
C THR A 117 -6.97 4.87 8.80
N PHE A 118 -7.23 5.09 7.52
CA PHE A 118 -6.30 5.74 6.59
C PHE A 118 -6.82 7.12 6.25
N GLN A 119 -5.97 8.12 6.35
CA GLN A 119 -6.35 9.48 6.00
C GLN A 119 -5.23 10.12 5.19
N LEU A 120 -5.56 10.55 3.99
CA LEU A 120 -4.61 11.23 3.12
C LEU A 120 -4.48 12.68 3.57
N GLU A 121 -3.25 13.09 3.85
CA GLU A 121 -2.96 14.46 4.24
C GLU A 121 -2.67 15.31 2.99
N GLU A 122 -3.20 16.50 2.99
CA GLU A 122 -2.99 17.45 1.90
C GLU A 122 -2.02 18.55 2.28
#